data_d5becd3531892d9c17e9cc72b868675b
#
_entry.id   d5becd3531892d9c17e9cc72b868675b
#
_cell.length_a   1.000
_cell.length_b   1.000
_cell.length_c   1.000
_cell.angle_alpha   90.00
_cell.angle_beta   90.00
_cell.angle_gamma   90.00
#
_symmetry.space_group_name_H-M   'P 1'
#
loop_
_entity.id
_entity.type
_entity.pdbx_description
1 polymer ?
#
loop_
_entity_poly.entity_id
_entity_poly.type
_entity_poly.pdbx_seq_one_letter_code
_entity_poly.pdbx_strand_id
1 'polypeptide(L)'
;HHHQKVGLVGANGTGKTSLFKIIKGELEIDQSCINFPSSLRISYLAQEVPSSDEVALDYVLSGDFRLLEIQEEISKAENDEKFELLGDLYENYSSLGGYTAQSKAEKLMSGLGFKQEDFGKSLKDFSGGWRVRLNLAKTLMQPSDLMLLDEPTNHLDLDAILWLSDWIKSFPGALLL
;
A
#
# COMPACT_ATOMS: atom_id res chain seq x y z
N HIS A 1 15.97 0.97 12.83
CA HIS A 1 16.86 0.13 12.00
C HIS A 1 16.05 -0.56 10.91
N HIS A 2 16.65 -0.81 9.76
CA HIS A 2 16.02 -1.60 8.70
C HIS A 2 15.52 -2.95 9.25
N HIS A 3 14.38 -3.41 8.77
CA HIS A 3 13.71 -4.68 9.18
C HIS A 3 13.09 -4.71 10.58
N GLN A 4 13.08 -3.62 11.35
CA GLN A 4 12.40 -3.61 12.65
C GLN A 4 10.88 -3.56 12.51
N LYS A 5 10.19 -4.38 13.31
CA LYS A 5 8.76 -4.32 13.50
C LYS A 5 8.50 -3.80 14.92
N VAL A 6 7.85 -2.65 15.03
CA VAL A 6 7.62 -1.96 16.30
C VAL A 6 6.12 -1.82 16.52
N GLY A 7 5.64 -2.35 17.63
CA GLY A 7 4.27 -2.15 18.09
C GLY A 7 4.18 -0.94 19.01
N LEU A 8 3.32 0.03 18.67
CA LEU A 8 3.02 1.17 19.52
C LEU A 8 1.73 0.88 20.32
N VAL A 9 1.89 0.62 21.61
CA VAL A 9 0.78 0.24 22.48
C VAL A 9 0.42 1.41 23.40
N GLY A 10 -0.86 1.70 23.53
CA GLY A 10 -1.38 2.74 24.42
C GLY A 10 -2.89 2.88 24.33
N ALA A 11 -3.52 3.44 25.38
CA ALA A 11 -4.95 3.73 25.37
C ALA A 11 -5.34 4.71 24.26
N ASN A 12 -6.64 4.77 23.92
CA ASN A 12 -7.13 5.76 22.98
C ASN A 12 -6.86 7.18 23.49
N GLY A 13 -6.46 8.08 22.59
CA GLY A 13 -6.12 9.46 22.93
C GLY A 13 -4.69 9.68 23.47
N THR A 14 -3.83 8.67 23.57
CA THR A 14 -2.45 8.83 24.03
C THR A 14 -1.49 9.40 23.00
N GLY A 15 -1.97 9.78 21.82
CA GLY A 15 -1.14 10.42 20.79
C GLY A 15 -0.54 9.47 19.74
N LYS A 16 -0.97 8.20 19.67
CA LYS A 16 -0.50 7.25 18.63
C LYS A 16 -0.66 7.82 17.22
N THR A 17 -1.87 8.23 16.87
CA THR A 17 -2.17 8.84 15.56
C THR A 17 -1.43 10.17 15.35
N SER A 18 -1.19 10.95 16.42
CA SER A 18 -0.40 12.18 16.34
C SER A 18 1.06 11.88 15.99
N LEU A 19 1.65 10.81 16.54
CA LEU A 19 2.98 10.37 16.18
C LEU A 19 3.06 9.99 14.70
N PHE A 20 2.06 9.27 14.17
CA PHE A 20 2.00 8.97 12.73
C PHE A 20 1.93 10.22 11.87
N LYS A 21 1.12 11.21 12.26
CA LYS A 21 1.04 12.50 11.57
C LYS A 21 2.36 13.27 11.59
N ILE A 22 3.10 13.22 12.69
CA ILE A 22 4.43 13.83 12.79
C ILE A 22 5.41 13.12 11.85
N ILE A 23 5.43 11.78 11.84
CA ILE A 23 6.29 11.00 10.94
C ILE A 23 5.98 11.31 9.46
N LYS A 24 4.70 11.52 9.13
CA LYS A 24 4.24 11.91 7.79
C LYS A 24 4.55 13.38 7.43
N GLY A 25 4.97 14.20 8.41
CA GLY A 25 5.15 15.65 8.22
C GLY A 25 3.84 16.45 8.16
N GLU A 26 2.72 15.88 8.57
CA GLU A 26 1.40 16.53 8.61
C GLU A 26 1.20 17.36 9.89
N LEU A 27 2.01 17.14 10.89
CA LEU A 27 1.98 17.86 12.16
C LEU A 27 3.39 18.36 12.49
N GLU A 28 3.54 19.67 12.60
CA GLU A 28 4.79 20.31 13.03
C GLU A 28 4.96 20.17 14.54
N ILE A 29 6.20 19.96 14.97
CA ILE A 29 6.61 20.02 16.37
C ILE A 29 7.63 21.13 16.55
N ASP A 30 7.54 21.86 17.66
CA ASP A 30 8.37 23.04 17.98
C ASP A 30 9.88 22.74 18.01
N GLN A 31 10.27 21.46 18.05
CA GLN A 31 11.65 21.00 17.91
C GLN A 31 11.66 19.77 17.02
N SER A 32 12.02 19.92 15.76
CA SER A 32 12.12 18.81 14.81
C SER A 32 13.32 17.91 15.17
N CYS A 33 13.05 16.87 15.98
CA CYS A 33 14.03 15.85 16.32
C CYS A 33 14.00 14.65 15.37
N ILE A 34 13.14 14.67 14.33
CA ILE A 34 12.99 13.55 13.42
C ILE A 34 13.61 13.93 12.08
N ASN A 35 14.72 13.27 11.76
CA ASN A 35 15.36 13.39 10.46
C ASN A 35 15.24 12.06 9.72
N PHE A 36 14.61 12.09 8.55
CA PHE A 36 14.57 10.98 7.62
C PHE A 36 15.46 11.27 6.41
N PRO A 37 16.15 10.26 5.86
CA PRO A 37 16.76 10.40 4.53
C PRO A 37 15.69 10.83 3.51
N SER A 38 16.03 11.74 2.62
CA SER A 38 15.10 12.22 1.57
C SER A 38 14.63 11.12 0.63
N SER A 39 15.39 10.02 0.54
CA SER A 39 15.04 8.84 -0.26
C SER A 39 14.14 7.84 0.47
N LEU A 40 13.78 8.06 1.74
CA LEU A 40 12.98 7.12 2.51
C LEU A 40 11.53 7.10 2.01
N ARG A 41 11.09 5.97 1.51
CA ARG A 41 9.70 5.77 1.09
C ARG A 41 8.86 5.37 2.28
N ILE A 42 7.91 6.22 2.64
CA ILE A 42 6.98 5.98 3.75
C ILE A 42 5.61 5.68 3.16
N SER A 43 5.03 4.54 3.50
CA SER A 43 3.63 4.23 3.25
C SER A 43 2.82 4.28 4.54
N TYR A 44 1.56 4.61 4.43
CA TYR A 44 0.65 4.62 5.57
C TYR A 44 -0.76 4.18 5.17
N LEU A 45 -1.46 3.59 6.13
CA LEU A 45 -2.85 3.20 5.96
C LEU A 45 -3.74 4.44 6.10
N ALA A 46 -4.36 4.88 4.99
CA ALA A 46 -5.33 5.97 5.03
C ALA A 46 -6.62 5.52 5.72
N GLN A 47 -7.23 6.42 6.49
CA GLN A 47 -8.47 6.11 7.23
C GLN A 47 -9.71 6.18 6.36
N GLU A 48 -9.70 7.00 5.30
CA GLU A 48 -10.82 7.16 4.38
C GLU A 48 -10.57 6.37 3.09
N VAL A 49 -11.61 5.67 2.66
CA VAL A 49 -11.60 4.90 1.42
C VAL A 49 -12.72 5.41 0.53
N PRO A 50 -12.41 5.81 -0.70
CA PRO A 50 -13.42 6.33 -1.61
C PRO A 50 -14.49 5.28 -1.92
N SER A 51 -15.72 5.76 -2.13
CA SER A 51 -16.77 4.98 -2.74
C SER A 51 -16.85 5.42 -4.21
N SER A 52 -16.29 4.64 -5.11
CA SER A 52 -16.17 4.97 -6.53
C SER A 52 -16.54 3.77 -7.41
N ASP A 53 -16.60 4.01 -8.72
CA ASP A 53 -16.80 2.97 -9.73
C ASP A 53 -15.50 2.21 -10.07
N GLU A 54 -14.37 2.57 -9.47
CA GLU A 54 -13.09 1.93 -9.66
C GLU A 54 -13.14 0.45 -9.27
N VAL A 55 -12.54 -0.41 -10.08
CA VAL A 55 -12.48 -1.86 -9.84
C VAL A 55 -11.54 -2.15 -8.66
N ALA A 56 -11.95 -3.06 -7.78
CA ALA A 56 -11.21 -3.38 -6.56
C ALA A 56 -9.78 -3.83 -6.81
N LEU A 57 -9.53 -4.66 -7.82
CA LEU A 57 -8.19 -5.11 -8.18
C LEU A 57 -7.33 -3.94 -8.68
N ASP A 58 -7.87 -3.07 -9.53
CA ASP A 58 -7.15 -1.90 -10.06
C ASP A 58 -6.82 -0.92 -8.93
N TYR A 59 -7.75 -0.72 -7.99
CA TYR A 59 -7.51 0.08 -6.80
C TYR A 59 -6.34 -0.46 -5.95
N VAL A 60 -6.23 -1.77 -5.78
CA VAL A 60 -5.10 -2.37 -5.05
C VAL A 60 -3.80 -2.25 -5.83
N LEU A 61 -3.83 -2.50 -7.15
CA LEU A 61 -2.68 -2.33 -8.04
C LEU A 61 -2.14 -0.90 -8.03
N SER A 62 -3.01 0.10 -7.95
CA SER A 62 -2.62 1.52 -7.87
C SER A 62 -1.83 1.87 -6.59
N GLY A 63 -1.65 0.95 -5.67
CA GLY A 63 -0.73 1.08 -4.55
C GLY A 63 0.73 1.17 -4.98
N ASP A 64 1.15 0.48 -6.03
CA ASP A 64 2.51 0.65 -6.57
C ASP A 64 2.51 1.71 -7.69
N PHE A 65 2.59 2.97 -7.29
CA PHE A 65 2.57 4.11 -8.20
C PHE A 65 3.68 4.08 -9.27
N ARG A 66 4.83 3.44 -9.00
CA ARG A 66 5.93 3.30 -9.97
C ARG A 66 5.49 2.46 -11.18
N LEU A 67 4.65 1.45 -10.95
CA LEU A 67 4.10 0.64 -12.03
C LEU A 67 3.10 1.44 -12.88
N LEU A 68 2.31 2.31 -12.25
CA LEU A 68 1.40 3.19 -12.97
C LEU A 68 2.18 4.19 -13.85
N GLU A 69 3.20 4.83 -13.28
CA GLU A 69 4.05 5.79 -14.01
C GLU A 69 4.70 5.15 -15.23
N ILE A 70 5.34 3.97 -15.07
CA ILE A 70 6.00 3.30 -16.19
C ILE A 70 5.00 2.79 -17.24
N GLN A 71 3.79 2.36 -16.84
CA GLN A 71 2.73 1.99 -17.78
C GLN A 71 2.23 3.18 -18.59
N GLU A 72 2.11 4.35 -17.97
CA GLU A 72 1.79 5.59 -18.69
C GLU A 72 2.89 5.98 -19.68
N GLU A 73 4.17 5.83 -19.30
CA GLU A 73 5.29 6.10 -20.20
C GLU A 73 5.32 5.14 -21.38
N ILE A 74 5.08 3.85 -21.15
CA ILE A 74 4.95 2.85 -22.22
C ILE A 74 3.82 3.25 -23.17
N SER A 75 2.63 3.54 -22.65
CA SER A 75 1.48 3.91 -23.46
C SER A 75 1.73 5.20 -24.28
N LYS A 76 2.43 6.19 -23.72
CA LYS A 76 2.82 7.41 -24.41
C LYS A 76 3.83 7.11 -25.53
N ALA A 77 4.85 6.28 -25.25
CA ALA A 77 5.85 5.91 -26.22
C ALA A 77 5.25 5.13 -27.41
N GLU A 78 4.28 4.25 -27.16
CA GLU A 78 3.54 3.53 -28.19
C GLU A 78 2.69 4.47 -29.04
N ASN A 79 1.95 5.40 -28.41
CA ASN A 79 1.10 6.37 -29.13
C ASN A 79 1.91 7.37 -29.96
N ASP A 80 3.10 7.75 -29.47
CA ASP A 80 4.03 8.68 -30.14
C ASP A 80 4.94 7.96 -31.17
N GLU A 81 4.78 6.64 -31.37
CA GLU A 81 5.61 5.81 -32.25
C GLU A 81 7.11 5.84 -31.91
N LYS A 82 7.46 6.08 -30.62
CA LYS A 82 8.84 6.12 -30.11
C LYS A 82 9.34 4.72 -29.74
N PHE A 83 9.39 3.83 -30.70
CA PHE A 83 9.68 2.40 -30.47
C PHE A 83 11.08 2.14 -29.91
N GLU A 84 12.03 3.05 -30.13
CA GLU A 84 13.39 2.97 -29.57
C GLU A 84 13.43 3.03 -28.03
N LEU A 85 12.40 3.64 -27.38
CA LEU A 85 12.31 3.75 -25.93
C LEU A 85 11.64 2.53 -25.29
N LEU A 86 10.86 1.76 -26.05
CA LEU A 86 10.05 0.67 -25.49
C LEU A 86 10.89 -0.43 -24.88
N GLY A 87 12.07 -0.72 -25.41
CA GLY A 87 12.99 -1.73 -24.87
C GLY A 87 13.34 -1.44 -23.41
N ASP A 88 13.85 -0.23 -23.14
CA ASP A 88 14.25 0.21 -21.80
C ASP A 88 13.06 0.32 -20.85
N LEU A 89 11.90 0.80 -21.36
CA LEU A 89 10.68 0.92 -20.56
C LEU A 89 10.14 -0.46 -20.13
N TYR A 90 10.11 -1.44 -21.02
CA TYR A 90 9.69 -2.80 -20.67
C TYR A 90 10.69 -3.50 -19.76
N GLU A 91 11.98 -3.26 -19.89
CA GLU A 91 12.99 -3.77 -18.96
C GLU A 91 12.78 -3.17 -17.57
N ASN A 92 12.54 -1.86 -17.48
CA ASN A 92 12.23 -1.19 -16.22
C ASN A 92 10.92 -1.72 -15.62
N TYR A 93 9.85 -1.87 -16.40
CA TYR A 93 8.59 -2.46 -15.95
C TYR A 93 8.79 -3.88 -15.38
N SER A 94 9.60 -4.70 -16.06
CA SER A 94 9.96 -6.04 -15.58
C SER A 94 10.73 -5.99 -14.26
N SER A 95 11.72 -5.10 -14.15
CA SER A 95 12.55 -4.94 -12.95
C SER A 95 11.76 -4.48 -11.72
N LEU A 96 10.70 -3.69 -11.93
CA LEU A 96 9.75 -3.27 -10.89
C LEU A 96 8.76 -4.38 -10.51
N GLY A 97 8.80 -5.53 -11.18
CA GLY A 97 7.89 -6.65 -10.95
C GLY A 97 6.51 -6.48 -11.60
N GLY A 98 6.41 -5.66 -12.65
CA GLY A 98 5.14 -5.34 -13.32
C GLY A 98 4.37 -6.57 -13.77
N TYR A 99 5.05 -7.57 -14.35
CA TYR A 99 4.40 -8.81 -14.80
C TYR A 99 3.86 -9.69 -13.66
N THR A 100 4.30 -9.49 -12.43
CA THR A 100 3.84 -10.23 -11.25
C THR A 100 2.94 -9.40 -10.33
N ALA A 101 2.74 -8.13 -10.64
CA ALA A 101 1.99 -7.20 -9.81
C ALA A 101 0.54 -7.64 -9.58
N GLN A 102 -0.13 -8.10 -10.64
CA GLN A 102 -1.50 -8.61 -10.53
C GLN A 102 -1.59 -9.79 -9.57
N SER A 103 -0.74 -10.81 -9.74
CA SER A 103 -0.73 -11.98 -8.85
C SER A 103 -0.40 -11.59 -7.40
N LYS A 104 0.45 -10.58 -7.20
CA LYS A 104 0.73 -10.03 -5.87
C LYS A 104 -0.50 -9.36 -5.28
N ALA A 105 -1.21 -8.52 -6.03
CA ALA A 105 -2.43 -7.87 -5.58
C ALA A 105 -3.54 -8.87 -5.24
N GLU A 106 -3.77 -9.87 -6.11
CA GLU A 106 -4.73 -10.96 -5.87
C GLU A 106 -4.40 -11.77 -4.62
N LYS A 107 -3.12 -12.02 -4.36
CA LYS A 107 -2.65 -12.70 -3.15
C LYS A 107 -2.89 -11.87 -1.89
N LEU A 108 -2.66 -10.54 -1.95
CA LEU A 108 -2.96 -9.62 -0.86
C LEU A 108 -4.47 -9.60 -0.56
N MET A 109 -5.29 -9.47 -1.60
CA MET A 109 -6.76 -9.48 -1.46
C MET A 109 -7.26 -10.81 -0.88
N SER A 110 -6.81 -11.94 -1.42
CA SER A 110 -7.20 -13.27 -0.92
C SER A 110 -6.81 -13.46 0.54
N GLY A 111 -5.61 -13.02 0.95
CA GLY A 111 -5.17 -13.09 2.33
C GLY A 111 -6.00 -12.22 3.30
N LEU A 112 -6.60 -11.15 2.80
CA LEU A 112 -7.52 -10.30 3.56
C LEU A 112 -8.99 -10.73 3.46
N GLY A 113 -9.26 -11.93 2.90
CA GLY A 113 -10.57 -12.57 2.90
C GLY A 113 -11.42 -12.31 1.66
N PHE A 114 -10.91 -11.62 0.62
CA PHE A 114 -11.64 -11.45 -0.64
C PHE A 114 -11.60 -12.73 -1.46
N LYS A 115 -12.72 -13.02 -2.12
CA LYS A 115 -12.83 -14.11 -3.07
C LYS A 115 -12.48 -13.62 -4.48
N GLN A 116 -12.17 -14.54 -5.37
CA GLN A 116 -11.85 -14.20 -6.77
C GLN A 116 -12.99 -13.43 -7.47
N GLU A 117 -14.25 -13.73 -7.14
CA GLU A 117 -15.43 -13.02 -7.65
C GLU A 117 -15.52 -11.54 -7.19
N ASP A 118 -14.76 -11.17 -6.16
CA ASP A 118 -14.74 -9.79 -5.62
C ASP A 118 -13.77 -8.89 -6.37
N PHE A 119 -12.78 -9.46 -7.05
CA PHE A 119 -11.70 -8.68 -7.67
C PHE A 119 -12.19 -7.73 -8.76
N GLY A 120 -13.23 -8.13 -9.50
CA GLY A 120 -13.85 -7.34 -10.56
C GLY A 120 -14.98 -6.41 -10.10
N LYS A 121 -15.34 -6.38 -8.82
CA LYS A 121 -16.40 -5.50 -8.30
C LYS A 121 -15.92 -4.07 -8.13
N SER A 122 -16.83 -3.10 -8.24
CA SER A 122 -16.54 -1.70 -7.97
C SER A 122 -16.41 -1.44 -6.47
N LEU A 123 -15.58 -0.45 -6.07
CA LEU A 123 -15.40 -0.08 -4.66
C LEU A 123 -16.74 0.26 -3.97
N LYS A 124 -17.68 0.88 -4.68
CA LYS A 124 -19.01 1.22 -4.16
C LYS A 124 -19.84 0.01 -3.76
N ASP A 125 -19.58 -1.18 -4.32
CA ASP A 125 -20.30 -2.41 -4.05
C ASP A 125 -19.89 -3.06 -2.72
N PHE A 126 -18.83 -2.55 -2.10
CA PHE A 126 -18.33 -3.04 -0.82
C PHE A 126 -18.84 -2.23 0.36
N SER A 127 -19.11 -2.91 1.46
CA SER A 127 -19.36 -2.22 2.74
C SER A 127 -18.13 -1.43 3.23
N GLY A 128 -18.34 -0.49 4.16
CA GLY A 128 -17.24 0.31 4.71
C GLY A 128 -16.08 -0.54 5.24
N GLY A 129 -16.37 -1.61 5.99
CA GLY A 129 -15.34 -2.51 6.51
C GLY A 129 -14.55 -3.23 5.42
N TRP A 130 -15.21 -3.66 4.34
CA TRP A 130 -14.53 -4.26 3.20
C TRP A 130 -13.68 -3.26 2.42
N ARG A 131 -14.14 -2.00 2.29
CA ARG A 131 -13.30 -0.95 1.69
C ARG A 131 -12.06 -0.66 2.52
N VAL A 132 -12.15 -0.70 3.86
CA VAL A 132 -10.96 -0.57 4.73
C VAL A 132 -9.96 -1.72 4.48
N ARG A 133 -10.44 -2.96 4.29
CA ARG A 133 -9.57 -4.10 3.90
C ARG A 133 -8.94 -3.89 2.52
N LEU A 134 -9.66 -3.34 1.54
CA LEU A 134 -9.09 -2.99 0.22
C LEU A 134 -8.00 -1.93 0.35
N ASN A 135 -8.21 -0.91 1.18
CA ASN A 135 -7.21 0.10 1.44
C ASN A 135 -5.96 -0.48 2.13
N LEU A 136 -6.14 -1.42 3.04
CA LEU A 136 -5.03 -2.17 3.61
C LEU A 136 -4.28 -2.93 2.51
N ALA A 137 -4.96 -3.67 1.63
CA ALA A 137 -4.34 -4.37 0.50
C ALA A 137 -3.54 -3.40 -0.38
N LYS A 138 -4.11 -2.24 -0.73
CA LYS A 138 -3.44 -1.18 -1.48
C LYS A 138 -2.18 -0.67 -0.76
N THR A 139 -2.26 -0.47 0.56
CA THR A 139 -1.12 -0.04 1.37
C THR A 139 -0.01 -1.08 1.39
N LEU A 140 -0.36 -2.38 1.53
CA LEU A 140 0.61 -3.48 1.48
C LEU A 140 1.22 -3.68 0.08
N MET A 141 0.59 -3.16 -0.96
CA MET A 141 1.14 -3.17 -2.33
C MET A 141 2.22 -2.10 -2.51
N GLN A 142 2.20 -1.01 -1.73
CA GLN A 142 3.11 0.13 -1.86
C GLN A 142 4.57 -0.28 -1.63
N PRO A 143 5.48 0.16 -2.51
CA PRO A 143 6.91 0.02 -2.26
C PRO A 143 7.32 0.96 -1.14
N SER A 144 7.72 0.42 0.01
CA SER A 144 8.06 1.23 1.17
C SER A 144 9.23 0.68 1.97
N ASP A 145 10.01 1.60 2.53
CA ASP A 145 11.13 1.32 3.45
C ASP A 145 10.63 1.40 4.91
N LEU A 146 9.61 2.23 5.14
CA LEU A 146 8.88 2.36 6.40
C LEU A 146 7.37 2.31 6.14
N MET A 147 6.68 1.40 6.76
CA MET A 147 5.22 1.28 6.69
C MET A 147 4.59 1.63 8.04
N LEU A 148 3.58 2.49 8.01
CA LEU A 148 2.83 2.94 9.16
C LEU A 148 1.41 2.37 9.08
N LEU A 149 1.04 1.51 10.01
CA LEU A 149 -0.29 0.90 10.07
C LEU A 149 -0.97 1.27 11.38
N ASP A 150 -1.94 2.19 11.34
CA ASP A 150 -2.74 2.57 12.51
C ASP A 150 -3.92 1.63 12.65
N GLU A 151 -3.92 0.81 13.70
CA GLU A 151 -4.96 -0.18 14.01
C GLU A 151 -5.37 -1.08 12.82
N PRO A 152 -4.42 -1.73 12.12
CA PRO A 152 -4.69 -2.44 10.86
C PRO A 152 -5.57 -3.68 11.02
N THR A 153 -5.80 -4.14 12.24
CA THR A 153 -6.64 -5.30 12.55
C THR A 153 -8.13 -4.94 12.68
N ASN A 154 -8.46 -3.65 12.70
CA ASN A 154 -9.86 -3.24 12.72
C ASN A 154 -10.57 -3.74 11.47
N HIS A 155 -11.77 -4.30 11.64
CA HIS A 155 -12.58 -4.89 10.58
C HIS A 155 -12.02 -6.18 9.94
N LEU A 156 -10.95 -6.79 10.48
CA LEU A 156 -10.44 -8.09 10.06
C LEU A 156 -11.05 -9.21 10.91
N ASP A 157 -11.32 -10.34 10.28
CA ASP A 157 -11.60 -11.60 10.97
C ASP A 157 -10.29 -12.29 11.38
N LEU A 158 -10.41 -13.38 12.14
CA LEU A 158 -9.24 -14.08 12.69
C LEU A 158 -8.29 -14.59 11.61
N ASP A 159 -8.81 -15.11 10.51
CA ASP A 159 -8.00 -15.66 9.42
C ASP A 159 -7.19 -14.56 8.73
N ALA A 160 -7.80 -13.41 8.46
CA ALA A 160 -7.12 -12.25 7.90
C ALA A 160 -6.06 -11.66 8.87
N ILE A 161 -6.33 -11.67 10.18
CA ILE A 161 -5.35 -11.24 11.20
C ILE A 161 -4.13 -12.18 11.22
N LEU A 162 -4.34 -13.48 11.20
CA LEU A 162 -3.25 -14.46 11.17
C LEU A 162 -2.42 -14.32 9.90
N TRP A 163 -3.09 -14.19 8.75
CA TRP A 163 -2.43 -13.96 7.48
C TRP A 163 -1.61 -12.65 7.48
N LEU A 164 -2.20 -11.56 7.96
CA LEU A 164 -1.50 -10.26 8.07
C LEU A 164 -0.28 -10.36 8.99
N SER A 165 -0.39 -11.08 10.10
CA SER A 165 0.74 -11.31 11.02
C SER A 165 1.91 -12.00 10.32
N ASP A 166 1.64 -13.00 9.48
CA ASP A 166 2.69 -13.70 8.73
C ASP A 166 3.24 -12.83 7.60
N TRP A 167 2.39 -12.04 6.93
CA TRP A 167 2.84 -11.06 5.96
C TRP A 167 3.79 -10.02 6.59
N ILE A 168 3.44 -9.46 7.76
CA ILE A 168 4.25 -8.49 8.51
C ILE A 168 5.64 -9.05 8.82
N LYS A 169 5.75 -10.32 9.22
CA LYS A 169 7.04 -10.98 9.48
C LYS A 169 7.90 -11.04 8.23
N SER A 170 7.29 -11.23 7.06
CA SER A 170 7.99 -11.34 5.77
C SER A 170 8.32 -10.00 5.13
N PHE A 171 7.69 -8.90 5.57
CA PHE A 171 7.93 -7.58 5.00
C PHE A 171 9.38 -7.13 5.20
N PRO A 172 10.11 -6.73 4.13
CA PRO A 172 11.54 -6.44 4.24
C PRO A 172 11.86 -5.08 4.88
N GLY A 173 10.90 -4.13 4.88
CA GLY A 173 11.07 -2.79 5.45
C GLY A 173 10.89 -2.73 6.96
N ALA A 174 11.04 -1.53 7.53
CA ALA A 174 10.63 -1.23 8.89
C ALA A 174 9.10 -1.04 8.95
N LEU A 175 8.50 -1.39 10.08
CA LEU A 175 7.06 -1.29 10.27
C LEU A 175 6.75 -0.75 11.66
N LEU A 176 5.79 0.20 11.73
CA LEU A 176 5.23 0.73 12.96
C LEU A 176 3.72 0.47 12.96
N LEU A 177 3.25 -0.22 13.99
CA LEU A 177 1.86 -0.63 14.21
C LEU A 177 1.24 0.13 15.38
#